data_d36e8b561378055759edc19fe45a70b4
#
_entry.id   d36e8b561378055759edc19fe45a70b4
#
_cell.length_a   1.000
_cell.length_b   1.000
_cell.length_c   1.000
_cell.angle_alpha   90.00
_cell.angle_beta   90.00
_cell.angle_gamma   90.00
#
_symmetry.space_group_name_H-M   'P 1'
#
loop_
_entity.id
_entity.type
_entity.pdbx_description
1 polymer ?
#
loop_
_entity_poly.entity_id
_entity_poly.type
_entity_poly.pdbx_seq_one_letter_code
_entity_poly.pdbx_strand_id
1 'polypeptide(L)'
;MDKSTTDKLPLTPELEARVQRAVDNFMQGYGCCQSVVAAFADLYNLDDSMAKRIAAGFGGGVGRMRMMCGAVSGIVILTGLHCGQTDGADREGKSMCYKVVQELLNK
;
A
#
# COMPACT_ATOMS: atom_id res chain seq x y z
N MET A 1 -16.96 -4.29 2.75
CA MET A 1 -16.98 -3.69 1.41
C MET A 1 -18.15 -4.21 0.62
N ASP A 2 -18.82 -3.31 -0.04
CA ASP A 2 -19.95 -3.68 -0.89
C ASP A 2 -19.44 -4.51 -2.09
N LYS A 3 -20.00 -5.68 -2.28
CA LYS A 3 -19.63 -6.56 -3.37
C LYS A 3 -19.85 -5.89 -4.74
N SER A 4 -20.90 -5.10 -4.88
CA SER A 4 -21.19 -4.42 -6.14
C SER A 4 -20.11 -3.40 -6.49
N THR A 5 -19.48 -2.78 -5.50
CA THR A 5 -18.37 -1.85 -5.73
C THR A 5 -17.16 -2.60 -6.30
N THR A 6 -16.87 -3.78 -5.75
CA THR A 6 -15.78 -4.62 -6.25
C THR A 6 -16.03 -5.07 -7.69
N ASP A 7 -17.27 -5.48 -7.96
CA ASP A 7 -17.64 -5.96 -9.30
C ASP A 7 -17.59 -4.86 -10.36
N LYS A 8 -17.74 -3.59 -9.94
CA LYS A 8 -17.73 -2.46 -10.85
C LYS A 8 -16.32 -1.97 -11.18
N LEU A 9 -15.32 -2.36 -10.42
CA LEU A 9 -13.94 -1.98 -10.67
C LEU A 9 -13.32 -2.93 -11.69
N PRO A 10 -13.04 -2.45 -12.91
CA PRO A 10 -12.42 -3.34 -13.89
C PRO A 10 -11.01 -3.71 -13.46
N LEU A 11 -10.74 -5.02 -13.44
CA LEU A 11 -9.38 -5.49 -13.23
C LEU A 11 -8.70 -5.52 -14.59
N THR A 12 -7.79 -4.59 -14.81
CA THR A 12 -6.98 -4.59 -16.01
C THR A 12 -5.94 -5.71 -15.91
N PRO A 13 -5.42 -6.20 -17.05
CA PRO A 13 -4.33 -7.18 -17.00
C PRO A 13 -3.13 -6.71 -16.19
N GLU A 14 -2.82 -5.41 -16.23
CA GLU A 14 -1.74 -4.86 -15.43
C GLU A 14 -2.03 -4.96 -13.94
N LEU A 15 -3.23 -4.61 -13.52
CA LEU A 15 -3.61 -4.68 -12.12
C LEU A 15 -3.62 -6.14 -11.63
N GLU A 16 -4.13 -7.05 -12.44
CA GLU A 16 -4.11 -8.48 -12.11
C GLU A 16 -2.68 -8.98 -11.93
N ALA A 17 -1.75 -8.54 -12.78
CA ALA A 17 -0.35 -8.93 -12.68
C ALA A 17 0.26 -8.43 -11.37
N ARG A 18 -0.09 -7.22 -10.93
CA ARG A 18 0.41 -6.67 -9.68
C ARG A 18 -0.17 -7.37 -8.46
N VAL A 19 -1.44 -7.72 -8.52
CA VAL A 19 -2.07 -8.51 -7.46
C VAL A 19 -1.38 -9.86 -7.35
N GLN A 20 -1.07 -10.49 -8.50
CA GLN A 20 -0.36 -11.76 -8.51
C GLN A 20 1.05 -11.62 -7.94
N ARG A 21 1.76 -10.52 -8.22
CA ARG A 21 3.07 -10.25 -7.61
C ARG A 21 2.97 -10.17 -6.09
N ALA A 22 1.92 -9.52 -5.59
CA ALA A 22 1.73 -9.41 -4.15
C ALA A 22 1.52 -10.79 -3.53
N VAL A 23 0.71 -11.62 -4.16
CA VAL A 23 0.48 -12.99 -3.71
C VAL A 23 1.78 -13.80 -3.76
N ASP A 24 2.53 -13.70 -4.85
CA ASP A 24 3.79 -14.42 -5.01
C ASP A 24 4.81 -14.00 -3.95
N ASN A 25 4.90 -12.70 -3.67
CA ASN A 25 5.78 -12.18 -2.63
C ASN A 25 5.42 -12.79 -1.27
N PHE A 26 4.13 -12.81 -0.96
CA PHE A 26 3.67 -13.38 0.30
C PHE A 26 4.02 -14.86 0.41
N MET A 27 3.85 -15.60 -0.68
CA MET A 27 4.17 -17.02 -0.72
C MET A 27 5.67 -17.29 -0.60
N GLN A 28 6.51 -16.32 -0.95
CA GLN A 28 7.96 -16.42 -0.79
C GLN A 28 8.43 -16.10 0.63
N GLY A 29 7.52 -15.70 1.51
CA GLY A 29 7.86 -15.44 2.90
C GLY A 29 7.92 -13.96 3.30
N TYR A 30 7.64 -13.05 2.38
CA TYR A 30 7.61 -11.63 2.73
C TYR A 30 6.36 -11.30 3.55
N GLY A 31 6.48 -10.33 4.45
CA GLY A 31 5.33 -9.90 5.24
C GLY A 31 4.24 -9.28 4.37
N CYS A 32 3.03 -9.15 4.91
CA CYS A 32 1.89 -8.59 4.16
C CYS A 32 2.17 -7.19 3.62
N CYS A 33 2.75 -6.31 4.43
CA CYS A 33 3.07 -4.96 3.99
C CYS A 33 4.14 -4.97 2.90
N GLN A 34 5.20 -5.74 3.08
CA GLN A 34 6.26 -5.89 2.07
C GLN A 34 5.70 -6.39 0.75
N SER A 35 4.82 -7.39 0.81
CA SER A 35 4.23 -8.00 -0.38
C SER A 35 3.46 -6.98 -1.22
N VAL A 36 2.66 -6.15 -0.56
CA VAL A 36 1.85 -5.14 -1.23
C VAL A 36 2.71 -3.99 -1.75
N VAL A 37 3.58 -3.44 -0.92
CA VAL A 37 4.40 -2.28 -1.31
C VAL A 37 5.32 -2.64 -2.47
N ALA A 38 5.98 -3.79 -2.40
CA ALA A 38 6.89 -4.21 -3.46
C ALA A 38 6.17 -4.44 -4.80
N ALA A 39 4.90 -4.89 -4.77
CA ALA A 39 4.14 -5.14 -5.98
C ALA A 39 3.82 -3.86 -6.77
N PHE A 40 3.85 -2.69 -6.13
CA PHE A 40 3.51 -1.40 -6.76
C PHE A 40 4.67 -0.41 -6.75
N ALA A 41 5.81 -0.77 -6.19
CA ALA A 41 6.94 0.15 -5.97
C ALA A 41 7.46 0.78 -7.26
N ASP A 42 7.48 0.03 -8.35
CA ASP A 42 8.00 0.51 -9.64
C ASP A 42 7.18 1.67 -10.22
N LEU A 43 5.90 1.77 -9.87
CA LEU A 43 5.06 2.90 -10.29
C LEU A 43 5.56 4.23 -9.74
N TYR A 44 6.32 4.20 -8.66
CA TYR A 44 6.82 5.39 -7.97
C TYR A 44 8.34 5.47 -8.01
N ASN A 45 8.96 4.74 -8.91
CA ASN A 45 10.42 4.68 -9.06
C ASN A 45 11.13 4.25 -7.79
N LEU A 46 10.47 3.45 -6.97
CA LEU A 46 11.05 2.93 -5.74
C LEU A 46 11.66 1.56 -6.01
N ASP A 47 12.93 1.41 -5.67
CA ASP A 47 13.65 0.15 -5.81
C ASP A 47 12.98 -0.96 -5.00
N ASP A 48 12.93 -2.18 -5.55
CA ASP A 48 12.30 -3.33 -4.89
C ASP A 48 12.89 -3.60 -3.51
N SER A 49 14.20 -3.57 -3.40
CA SER A 49 14.89 -3.78 -2.13
C SER A 49 14.54 -2.70 -1.11
N MET A 50 14.51 -1.45 -1.54
CA MET A 50 14.16 -0.33 -0.67
C MET A 50 12.69 -0.42 -0.22
N ALA A 51 11.79 -0.80 -1.15
CA ALA A 51 10.38 -0.99 -0.82
C ALA A 51 10.22 -2.04 0.28
N LYS A 52 10.93 -3.16 0.15
CA LYS A 52 10.88 -4.23 1.14
C LYS A 52 11.43 -3.78 2.49
N ARG A 53 12.49 -2.97 2.50
CA ARG A 53 13.07 -2.45 3.74
C ARG A 53 12.15 -1.46 4.43
N ILE A 54 11.54 -0.55 3.68
CA ILE A 54 10.59 0.44 4.22
C ILE A 54 9.43 -0.28 4.89
N ALA A 55 8.94 -1.34 4.27
CA ALA A 55 7.76 -2.05 4.73
C ALA A 55 8.04 -3.12 5.78
N ALA A 56 9.30 -3.46 6.01
CA ALA A 56 9.67 -4.60 6.85
C ALA A 56 9.14 -4.49 8.28
N GLY A 57 9.19 -3.30 8.87
CA GLY A 57 8.77 -3.10 10.26
C GLY A 57 7.27 -3.23 10.47
N PHE A 58 6.47 -3.20 9.40
CA PHE A 58 5.02 -3.28 9.51
C PHE A 58 4.48 -4.70 9.52
N GLY A 59 5.34 -5.69 9.38
CA GLY A 59 4.92 -7.09 9.36
C GLY A 59 4.27 -7.52 10.66
N GLY A 60 3.22 -8.34 10.58
CA GLY A 60 2.51 -8.82 11.76
C GLY A 60 1.81 -7.74 12.55
N GLY A 61 1.44 -6.64 11.90
CA GLY A 61 0.77 -5.52 12.56
C GLY A 61 1.72 -4.65 13.34
N VAL A 62 2.75 -4.14 12.66
CA VAL A 62 3.84 -3.31 13.21
C VAL A 62 4.66 -4.12 14.21
N GLY A 63 5.70 -4.78 13.69
CA GLY A 63 6.61 -5.57 14.51
C GLY A 63 5.93 -6.69 15.29
N ARG A 64 4.92 -7.32 14.70
CA ARG A 64 4.11 -8.39 15.30
C ARG A 64 3.29 -7.98 16.52
N MET A 65 3.06 -6.70 16.69
CA MET A 65 2.24 -6.21 17.80
C MET A 65 0.74 -6.19 17.49
N ARG A 66 0.37 -6.57 16.28
CA ARG A 66 -1.01 -6.67 15.83
C ARG A 66 -1.81 -5.38 15.97
N MET A 67 -1.14 -4.25 15.76
CA MET A 67 -1.75 -2.93 15.86
C MET A 67 -2.48 -2.54 14.58
N MET A 68 -2.03 -3.06 13.43
CA MET A 68 -2.62 -2.72 12.14
C MET A 68 -2.35 -3.85 11.14
N CYS A 69 -3.32 -4.11 10.26
CA CYS A 69 -3.16 -5.08 9.19
C CYS A 69 -2.04 -4.65 8.23
N GLY A 70 -1.13 -5.57 7.89
CA GLY A 70 0.00 -5.28 6.99
C GLY A 70 -0.43 -4.82 5.61
N ALA A 71 -1.52 -5.36 5.07
CA ALA A 71 -2.04 -4.92 3.79
C ALA A 71 -2.55 -3.47 3.86
N VAL A 72 -3.20 -3.10 4.96
CA VAL A 72 -3.66 -1.73 5.19
C VAL A 72 -2.46 -0.80 5.32
N SER A 73 -1.43 -1.19 6.07
CA SER A 73 -0.19 -0.41 6.18
C SER A 73 0.45 -0.19 4.81
N GLY A 74 0.46 -1.22 3.97
CA GLY A 74 0.97 -1.13 2.60
C GLY A 74 0.21 -0.11 1.77
N ILE A 75 -1.12 -0.11 1.87
CA ILE A 75 -1.96 0.87 1.17
C ILE A 75 -1.64 2.29 1.65
N VAL A 76 -1.43 2.49 2.94
CA VAL A 76 -1.09 3.80 3.49
C VAL A 76 0.26 4.28 2.96
N ILE A 77 1.26 3.40 2.92
CA ILE A 77 2.58 3.72 2.36
C ILE A 77 2.45 4.11 0.88
N LEU A 78 1.73 3.33 0.10
CA LEU A 78 1.56 3.60 -1.33
C LEU A 78 0.80 4.91 -1.56
N THR A 79 -0.17 5.23 -0.71
CA THR A 79 -0.90 6.50 -0.78
C THR A 79 0.07 7.66 -0.55
N GLY A 80 0.97 7.55 0.43
CA GLY A 80 1.98 8.55 0.67
C GLY A 80 2.91 8.75 -0.52
N LEU A 81 3.32 7.67 -1.17
CA LEU A 81 4.15 7.75 -2.37
C LEU A 81 3.40 8.42 -3.53
N HIS A 82 2.10 8.25 -3.58
CA HIS A 82 1.27 8.80 -4.65
C HIS A 82 0.97 10.29 -4.45
N CYS A 83 0.64 10.72 -3.24
CA CYS A 83 0.13 12.08 -2.99
C CYS A 83 0.70 12.76 -1.76
N GLY A 84 1.72 12.18 -1.11
CA GLY A 84 2.31 12.80 0.09
C GLY A 84 3.08 14.07 -0.24
N GLN A 85 2.91 15.11 0.58
CA GLN A 85 3.69 16.32 0.41
C GLN A 85 5.14 16.08 0.85
N THR A 86 6.04 16.82 0.22
CA THR A 86 7.47 16.79 0.58
C THR A 86 7.92 18.05 1.27
N ASP A 87 7.07 19.09 1.29
CA ASP A 87 7.31 20.34 1.99
C ASP A 87 6.39 20.37 3.22
N GLY A 88 6.97 20.52 4.40
CA GLY A 88 6.21 20.58 5.65
C GLY A 88 5.24 21.74 5.72
N ALA A 89 5.49 22.81 4.95
CA ALA A 89 4.59 23.97 4.91
C ALA A 89 3.39 23.78 3.98
N ASP A 90 3.38 22.70 3.17
CA ASP A 90 2.28 22.41 2.27
C ASP A 90 1.12 21.75 3.02
N ARG A 91 0.30 22.58 3.66
CA ARG A 91 -0.83 22.11 4.46
C ARG A 91 -1.94 21.49 3.61
N GLU A 92 -2.15 22.05 2.42
CA GLU A 92 -3.16 21.51 1.50
C GLU A 92 -2.80 20.13 1.03
N GLY A 93 -1.54 19.90 0.64
CA GLY A 93 -1.06 18.60 0.24
C GLY A 93 -1.17 17.58 1.36
N LYS A 94 -0.82 17.98 2.57
CA LYS A 94 -0.92 17.12 3.75
C LYS A 94 -2.37 16.73 4.02
N SER A 95 -3.28 17.71 4.01
CA SER A 95 -4.70 17.44 4.25
C SER A 95 -5.30 16.56 3.16
N MET A 96 -4.91 16.77 1.92
CA MET A 96 -5.38 15.98 0.79
C MET A 96 -4.94 14.52 0.93
N CYS A 97 -3.69 14.29 1.30
CA CYS A 97 -3.18 12.93 1.51
C CYS A 97 -3.94 12.23 2.64
N TYR A 98 -4.15 12.91 3.74
CA TYR A 98 -4.91 12.36 4.87
C TYR A 98 -6.34 12.01 4.46
N LYS A 99 -6.96 12.86 3.64
CA LYS A 99 -8.31 12.61 3.16
C LYS A 99 -8.37 11.36 2.31
N VAL A 100 -7.40 11.16 1.42
CA VAL A 100 -7.34 9.96 0.59
C VAL A 100 -7.19 8.72 1.45
N VAL A 101 -6.30 8.76 2.45
CA VAL A 101 -6.12 7.65 3.39
C VAL A 101 -7.43 7.34 4.11
N GLN A 102 -8.11 8.36 4.62
CA GLN A 102 -9.38 8.18 5.32
C GLN A 102 -10.44 7.55 4.44
N GLU A 103 -10.54 7.99 3.19
CA GLU A 103 -11.50 7.44 2.23
C GLU A 103 -11.22 5.96 1.95
N LEU A 104 -9.94 5.60 1.81
CA LEU A 104 -9.55 4.23 1.55
C LEU A 104 -9.82 3.32 2.76
N LEU A 105 -9.58 3.81 3.97
CA LEU A 105 -9.74 3.02 5.18
C LEU A 105 -11.21 2.89 5.62
N ASN A 106 -12.07 3.79 5.17
CA ASN A 106 -13.49 3.78 5.54
C ASN A 106 -14.37 2.97 4.58
N LYS A 107 -13.77 2.22 3.68
CA LYS A 107 -14.53 1.37 2.75
C LYS A 107 -14.71 -0.04 3.24
#